data_3646ff83e6c76a1f699ae12c9f93602f
#
_entry.id   3646ff83e6c76a1f699ae12c9f93602f
#
_cell.length_a   1.000
_cell.length_b   1.000
_cell.length_c   1.000
_cell.angle_alpha   90.00
_cell.angle_beta   90.00
_cell.angle_gamma   90.00
#
_symmetry.space_group_name_H-M   'P 1'
#
loop_
_entity.id
_entity.type
_entity.pdbx_description
1 polymer ?
#
loop_
_entity_poly.entity_id
_entity_poly.type
_entity_poly.pdbx_seq_one_letter_code
_entity_poly.pdbx_strand_id
1 'polypeptide(L)'
;VLELPIDKLWVTIYQDDDEAFDIWTKEVGVDPARIVRLGKEDNFWEHGSGPCGPCSEIYYDRGEEYGCGKPGCTVGCDCDRYIEIWNNVFSQFDNDGQGHYTELKQKNIDTGMGLERLACVCQNVASLFDVDTVMNITHKVSELTGAHYGESYKRDVSLRVITDHIRSATFMICDGILPSNEGRGYVLRRLLRRAARHGKLLGVNEPFLYKVVDTVVHENEGQYPDLKEKQSYITKVIRTEEENFARTIDGGIRIYNEMLASHKEKGETVFSGADAFKLYDTFGFPIDLTAEMAAEEGMTVDEDAFQSLMTQQKERAREA
;
A
#
# COMPACT_ATOMS: atom_id res chain seq x y z
N VAL A 1 2.38 24.16 -17.08
CA VAL A 1 3.20 23.97 -15.87
C VAL A 1 3.95 22.66 -15.98
N LEU A 2 3.26 21.55 -16.26
CA LEU A 2 3.89 20.21 -16.34
C LEU A 2 4.39 19.86 -17.76
N GLU A 3 3.85 20.53 -18.77
CA GLU A 3 4.21 20.36 -20.19
C GLU A 3 4.11 18.90 -20.68
N LEU A 4 3.17 18.12 -20.10
CA LEU A 4 2.95 16.75 -20.52
C LEU A 4 2.35 16.70 -21.93
N PRO A 5 2.77 15.76 -22.79
CA PRO A 5 2.21 15.59 -24.12
C PRO A 5 0.71 15.25 -24.06
N ILE A 6 -0.12 16.08 -24.68
CA ILE A 6 -1.59 15.92 -24.64
C ILE A 6 -2.03 14.62 -25.30
N ASP A 7 -1.29 14.19 -26.33
CA ASP A 7 -1.53 12.93 -27.03
C ASP A 7 -1.27 11.67 -26.20
N LYS A 8 -0.64 11.80 -25.03
CA LYS A 8 -0.47 10.72 -24.06
C LYS A 8 -1.49 10.76 -22.91
N LEU A 9 -2.33 11.78 -22.85
CA LEU A 9 -3.33 11.92 -21.80
C LEU A 9 -4.64 11.23 -22.21
N TRP A 10 -5.22 10.51 -21.25
CA TRP A 10 -6.51 9.84 -21.34
C TRP A 10 -7.37 10.28 -20.17
N VAL A 11 -8.68 10.27 -20.35
CA VAL A 11 -9.65 10.59 -19.31
C VAL A 11 -10.56 9.41 -19.10
N THR A 12 -10.84 9.08 -17.83
CA THR A 12 -11.93 8.16 -17.50
C THR A 12 -13.09 8.91 -16.86
N ILE A 13 -14.29 8.42 -17.06
CA ILE A 13 -15.50 8.93 -16.43
C ILE A 13 -16.38 7.76 -16.00
N TYR A 14 -17.24 8.00 -15.03
CA TYR A 14 -18.28 7.03 -14.67
C TYR A 14 -19.21 6.79 -15.88
N GLN A 15 -19.58 5.54 -16.09
CA GLN A 15 -20.30 5.10 -17.29
C GLN A 15 -21.59 5.88 -17.59
N ASP A 16 -22.30 6.34 -16.55
CA ASP A 16 -23.56 7.05 -16.64
C ASP A 16 -23.43 8.58 -16.49
N ASP A 17 -22.19 9.10 -16.43
CA ASP A 17 -21.92 10.53 -16.26
C ASP A 17 -21.76 11.24 -17.62
N ASP A 18 -22.89 11.54 -18.24
CA ASP A 18 -22.93 12.29 -19.51
C ASP A 18 -22.53 13.76 -19.34
N GLU A 19 -22.76 14.34 -18.16
CA GLU A 19 -22.35 15.73 -17.86
C GLU A 19 -20.82 15.87 -17.89
N ALA A 20 -20.10 14.94 -17.25
CA ALA A 20 -18.64 14.92 -17.31
C ALA A 20 -18.12 14.70 -18.74
N PHE A 21 -18.76 13.81 -19.52
CA PHE A 21 -18.40 13.60 -20.93
C PHE A 21 -18.55 14.90 -21.74
N ASP A 22 -19.65 15.60 -21.57
CA ASP A 22 -19.93 16.86 -22.26
C ASP A 22 -18.94 17.97 -21.88
N ILE A 23 -18.63 18.11 -20.61
CA ILE A 23 -17.63 19.08 -20.12
C ILE A 23 -16.25 18.79 -20.74
N TRP A 24 -15.78 17.52 -20.64
CA TRP A 24 -14.49 17.16 -21.20
C TRP A 24 -14.38 17.40 -22.70
N THR A 25 -15.44 17.07 -23.45
CA THR A 25 -15.42 17.18 -24.93
C THR A 25 -15.71 18.59 -25.42
N LYS A 26 -16.72 19.27 -24.87
CA LYS A 26 -17.22 20.55 -25.40
C LYS A 26 -16.53 21.77 -24.78
N GLU A 27 -16.17 21.71 -23.51
CA GLU A 27 -15.58 22.84 -22.80
C GLU A 27 -14.05 22.73 -22.71
N VAL A 28 -13.53 21.54 -22.38
CA VAL A 28 -12.09 21.31 -22.28
C VAL A 28 -11.46 20.98 -23.66
N GLY A 29 -12.22 20.36 -24.55
CA GLY A 29 -11.77 20.04 -25.91
C GLY A 29 -11.00 18.74 -26.02
N VAL A 30 -11.22 17.78 -25.10
CA VAL A 30 -10.64 16.44 -25.17
C VAL A 30 -11.28 15.65 -26.29
N ASP A 31 -10.47 14.97 -27.11
CA ASP A 31 -10.97 14.08 -28.14
C ASP A 31 -11.85 12.98 -27.52
N PRO A 32 -13.12 12.81 -27.95
CA PRO A 32 -14.00 11.75 -27.46
C PRO A 32 -13.38 10.35 -27.50
N ALA A 33 -12.49 10.08 -28.44
CA ALA A 33 -11.79 8.81 -28.57
C ALA A 33 -10.79 8.54 -27.40
N ARG A 34 -10.47 9.57 -26.62
CA ARG A 34 -9.59 9.49 -25.44
C ARG A 34 -10.32 9.50 -24.12
N ILE A 35 -11.65 9.39 -24.17
CA ILE A 35 -12.49 9.30 -22.98
C ILE A 35 -13.02 7.87 -22.85
N VAL A 36 -12.72 7.22 -21.75
CA VAL A 36 -13.13 5.85 -21.46
C VAL A 36 -14.19 5.87 -20.36
N ARG A 37 -15.30 5.18 -20.58
CA ARG A 37 -16.37 5.01 -19.60
C ARG A 37 -16.14 3.74 -18.82
N LEU A 38 -16.00 3.85 -17.51
CA LEU A 38 -15.77 2.72 -16.61
C LEU A 38 -16.90 2.60 -15.57
N GLY A 39 -16.95 1.43 -14.95
CA GLY A 39 -17.99 1.09 -14.00
C GLY A 39 -17.82 1.74 -12.63
N LYS A 40 -18.66 1.30 -11.70
CA LYS A 40 -18.65 1.81 -10.34
C LYS A 40 -17.37 1.45 -9.59
N GLU A 41 -16.75 0.34 -9.93
CA GLU A 41 -15.50 -0.12 -9.28
C GLU A 41 -14.33 0.83 -9.53
N ASP A 42 -14.31 1.49 -10.69
CA ASP A 42 -13.22 2.37 -11.12
C ASP A 42 -13.56 3.85 -10.94
N ASN A 43 -14.75 4.28 -11.40
CA ASN A 43 -15.10 5.70 -11.51
C ASN A 43 -16.27 6.12 -10.62
N PHE A 44 -16.42 5.53 -9.43
CA PHE A 44 -17.36 6.01 -8.41
C PHE A 44 -16.70 5.90 -7.04
N TRP A 45 -16.51 7.03 -6.37
CA TRP A 45 -15.90 7.07 -5.06
C TRP A 45 -16.95 7.00 -3.95
N GLU A 46 -16.80 6.04 -3.05
CA GLU A 46 -17.56 5.93 -1.81
C GLU A 46 -16.73 5.26 -0.71
N HIS A 47 -16.95 5.65 0.54
CA HIS A 47 -16.28 5.04 1.67
C HIS A 47 -17.27 4.85 2.84
N GLY A 48 -17.86 3.66 2.93
CA GLY A 48 -18.89 3.37 3.93
C GLY A 48 -20.13 4.23 3.75
N SER A 49 -20.54 4.99 4.79
CA SER A 49 -21.63 5.96 4.74
C SER A 49 -21.08 7.38 4.64
N GLY A 50 -21.82 8.27 3.99
CA GLY A 50 -21.47 9.68 3.83
C GLY A 50 -21.39 10.15 2.38
N PRO A 51 -20.79 11.34 2.15
CA PRO A 51 -20.66 11.93 0.82
C PRO A 51 -19.96 11.00 -0.16
N CYS A 52 -20.50 10.86 -1.36
CA CYS A 52 -19.97 10.01 -2.43
C CYS A 52 -20.40 10.52 -3.80
N GLY A 53 -19.85 9.94 -4.86
CA GLY A 53 -20.27 10.29 -6.22
C GLY A 53 -19.33 9.75 -7.30
N PRO A 54 -19.69 9.99 -8.58
CA PRO A 54 -18.83 9.63 -9.69
C PRO A 54 -17.50 10.36 -9.63
N CYS A 55 -16.48 9.76 -10.23
CA CYS A 55 -15.20 10.43 -10.38
C CYS A 55 -14.73 10.39 -11.84
N SER A 56 -13.83 11.30 -12.14
CA SER A 56 -13.16 11.41 -13.43
C SER A 56 -11.68 11.49 -13.20
N GLU A 57 -10.94 10.62 -13.87
CA GLU A 57 -9.50 10.46 -13.65
C GLU A 57 -8.73 10.81 -14.92
N ILE A 58 -7.52 11.32 -14.73
CA ILE A 58 -6.58 11.59 -15.81
C ILE A 58 -5.46 10.57 -15.74
N TYR A 59 -5.28 9.84 -16.85
CA TYR A 59 -4.23 8.85 -17.04
C TYR A 59 -3.17 9.34 -18.01
N TYR A 60 -1.95 8.87 -17.81
CA TYR A 60 -0.85 9.07 -18.74
C TYR A 60 -0.44 7.74 -19.35
N ASP A 61 -0.43 7.66 -20.69
CA ASP A 61 0.08 6.51 -21.45
C ASP A 61 1.62 6.57 -21.49
N ARG A 62 2.25 5.65 -20.78
CA ARG A 62 3.71 5.55 -20.67
C ARG A 62 4.35 4.88 -21.91
N GLY A 63 3.56 4.25 -22.74
CA GLY A 63 4.01 3.52 -23.92
C GLY A 63 3.80 2.00 -23.82
N GLU A 64 3.89 1.34 -24.95
CA GLU A 64 3.63 -0.11 -25.06
C GLU A 64 4.66 -0.96 -24.29
N GLU A 65 5.86 -0.45 -24.09
CA GLU A 65 6.93 -1.08 -23.33
C GLU A 65 6.57 -1.35 -21.86
N TYR A 66 5.61 -0.58 -21.30
CA TYR A 66 5.08 -0.76 -19.95
C TYR A 66 3.78 -1.58 -19.92
N GLY A 67 3.29 -1.97 -21.10
CA GLY A 67 2.05 -2.69 -21.25
C GLY A 67 2.16 -4.18 -20.92
N CYS A 68 1.00 -4.82 -20.69
CA CYS A 68 0.93 -6.27 -20.44
C CYS A 68 1.15 -7.14 -21.70
N GLY A 69 1.31 -6.52 -22.88
CA GLY A 69 1.46 -7.23 -24.17
C GLY A 69 0.21 -7.98 -24.65
N LYS A 70 -0.92 -7.84 -23.95
CA LYS A 70 -2.18 -8.50 -24.34
C LYS A 70 -2.95 -7.66 -25.36
N PRO A 71 -3.63 -8.28 -26.33
CA PRO A 71 -4.57 -7.58 -27.19
C PRO A 71 -5.66 -6.87 -26.37
N GLY A 72 -5.97 -5.61 -26.73
CA GLY A 72 -6.99 -4.83 -26.01
C GLY A 72 -6.51 -4.13 -24.74
N CYS A 73 -5.19 -4.06 -24.50
CA CYS A 73 -4.63 -3.24 -23.43
C CYS A 73 -5.04 -1.77 -23.62
N THR A 74 -5.81 -1.26 -22.68
CA THR A 74 -6.35 0.12 -22.68
C THR A 74 -6.35 0.67 -21.25
N VAL A 75 -6.81 1.92 -21.07
CA VAL A 75 -7.02 2.52 -19.76
C VAL A 75 -7.99 1.65 -18.94
N GLY A 76 -7.67 1.41 -17.66
CA GLY A 76 -8.35 0.44 -16.80
C GLY A 76 -7.72 -0.96 -16.80
N CYS A 77 -6.65 -1.18 -17.58
CA CYS A 77 -5.85 -2.40 -17.48
C CYS A 77 -4.93 -2.33 -16.24
N ASP A 78 -4.79 -3.45 -15.51
CA ASP A 78 -3.93 -3.58 -14.32
C ASP A 78 -2.42 -3.54 -14.60
N CYS A 79 -2.02 -3.16 -15.82
CA CYS A 79 -0.62 -3.05 -16.18
C CYS A 79 -0.06 -1.64 -15.98
N ASP A 80 1.27 -1.50 -16.02
CA ASP A 80 1.97 -0.24 -15.76
C ASP A 80 1.93 0.77 -16.92
N ARG A 81 1.25 0.47 -18.04
CA ARG A 81 1.19 1.35 -19.20
C ARG A 81 0.44 2.64 -18.92
N TYR A 82 -0.77 2.53 -18.38
CA TYR A 82 -1.62 3.67 -18.07
C TYR A 82 -1.57 3.97 -16.58
N ILE A 83 -0.91 5.05 -16.23
CA ILE A 83 -0.80 5.48 -14.83
C ILE A 83 -1.78 6.63 -14.55
N GLU A 84 -2.66 6.45 -13.56
CA GLU A 84 -3.51 7.52 -13.04
C GLU A 84 -2.63 8.58 -12.37
N ILE A 85 -2.71 9.82 -12.87
CA ILE A 85 -1.97 10.95 -12.31
C ILE A 85 -2.86 11.96 -11.59
N TRP A 86 -4.16 11.94 -11.81
CA TRP A 86 -5.10 12.86 -11.17
C TRP A 86 -6.49 12.25 -11.07
N ASN A 87 -7.16 12.49 -9.93
CA ASN A 87 -8.55 12.07 -9.72
C ASN A 87 -9.40 13.28 -9.31
N ASN A 88 -10.57 13.44 -9.95
CA ASN A 88 -11.58 14.44 -9.61
C ASN A 88 -12.84 13.70 -9.14
N VAL A 89 -13.17 13.82 -7.85
CA VAL A 89 -14.34 13.20 -7.24
C VAL A 89 -15.48 14.23 -7.19
N PHE A 90 -16.61 13.89 -7.79
CA PHE A 90 -17.82 14.72 -7.80
C PHE A 90 -18.77 14.28 -6.70
N SER A 91 -18.58 14.77 -5.48
CA SER A 91 -19.44 14.46 -4.33
C SER A 91 -20.85 15.03 -4.57
N GLN A 92 -21.75 14.20 -5.05
CA GLN A 92 -23.12 14.56 -5.43
C GLN A 92 -24.17 13.90 -4.53
N PHE A 93 -23.83 12.80 -3.89
CA PHE A 93 -24.74 11.98 -3.12
C PHE A 93 -24.25 11.77 -1.69
N ASP A 94 -25.21 11.46 -0.82
CA ASP A 94 -24.97 10.93 0.52
C ASP A 94 -25.44 9.46 0.55
N ASN A 95 -24.53 8.55 0.94
CA ASN A 95 -24.78 7.13 1.07
C ASN A 95 -25.08 6.79 2.53
N ASP A 96 -26.22 6.15 2.80
CA ASP A 96 -26.60 5.70 4.15
C ASP A 96 -25.83 4.47 4.66
N GLY A 97 -24.94 3.91 3.84
CA GLY A 97 -24.19 2.69 4.14
C GLY A 97 -24.98 1.39 3.88
N GLN A 98 -26.22 1.51 3.36
CA GLN A 98 -27.08 0.38 2.97
C GLN A 98 -27.33 0.33 1.46
N GLY A 99 -26.66 1.20 0.71
CA GLY A 99 -26.77 1.30 -0.73
C GLY A 99 -27.86 2.26 -1.22
N HIS A 100 -28.44 3.09 -0.34
CA HIS A 100 -29.36 4.15 -0.74
C HIS A 100 -28.61 5.47 -0.84
N TYR A 101 -28.80 6.15 -1.96
CA TYR A 101 -28.16 7.42 -2.29
C TYR A 101 -29.18 8.53 -2.32
N THR A 102 -28.92 9.62 -1.61
CA THR A 102 -29.71 10.86 -1.67
C THR A 102 -28.85 11.99 -2.19
N GLU A 103 -29.41 12.86 -3.02
CA GLU A 103 -28.66 13.99 -3.54
C GLU A 103 -28.26 14.97 -2.43
N LEU A 104 -26.98 15.38 -2.44
CA LEU A 104 -26.50 16.44 -1.56
C LEU A 104 -27.10 17.78 -1.97
N LYS A 105 -27.50 18.59 -0.98
CA LYS A 105 -27.97 19.95 -1.19
C LYS A 105 -26.90 20.84 -1.82
N GLN A 106 -25.66 20.61 -1.46
CA GLN A 106 -24.49 21.28 -2.01
C GLN A 106 -23.54 20.20 -2.57
N LYS A 107 -23.34 20.24 -3.88
CA LYS A 107 -22.38 19.39 -4.57
C LYS A 107 -20.98 19.98 -4.41
N ASN A 108 -19.97 19.12 -4.30
CA ASN A 108 -18.57 19.49 -4.12
C ASN A 108 -17.71 18.69 -5.10
N ILE A 109 -16.53 19.23 -5.39
CA ILE A 109 -15.48 18.54 -6.13
C ILE A 109 -14.28 18.45 -5.21
N ASP A 110 -13.85 17.20 -4.95
CA ASP A 110 -12.57 16.91 -4.32
C ASP A 110 -11.60 16.42 -5.39
N THR A 111 -10.40 16.96 -5.41
CA THR A 111 -9.40 16.56 -6.39
C THR A 111 -8.14 16.08 -5.69
N GLY A 112 -7.52 15.05 -6.22
CA GLY A 112 -6.30 14.47 -5.69
C GLY A 112 -5.34 14.02 -6.76
N MET A 113 -4.06 14.03 -6.41
CA MET A 113 -2.97 13.64 -7.28
C MET A 113 -1.96 12.80 -6.51
N GLY A 114 -1.52 11.69 -7.09
CA GLY A 114 -0.39 10.94 -6.57
C GLY A 114 0.93 11.65 -6.91
N LEU A 115 1.60 12.25 -5.91
CA LEU A 115 2.84 12.98 -6.14
C LEU A 115 3.91 12.09 -6.78
N GLU A 116 4.10 10.88 -6.26
CA GLU A 116 5.09 9.94 -6.78
C GLU A 116 4.71 9.41 -8.17
N ARG A 117 3.41 9.25 -8.45
CA ARG A 117 2.94 8.87 -9.80
C ARG A 117 3.26 9.97 -10.82
N LEU A 118 2.98 11.22 -10.46
CA LEU A 118 3.32 12.35 -11.30
C LEU A 118 4.84 12.51 -11.46
N ALA A 119 5.60 12.39 -10.39
CA ALA A 119 7.06 12.44 -10.42
C ALA A 119 7.64 11.32 -11.31
N CYS A 120 7.09 10.10 -11.24
CA CYS A 120 7.48 8.99 -12.11
C CYS A 120 7.32 9.34 -13.59
N VAL A 121 6.20 9.97 -13.96
CA VAL A 121 5.96 10.44 -15.33
C VAL A 121 6.93 11.57 -15.74
N CYS A 122 7.08 12.59 -14.88
CA CYS A 122 7.94 13.74 -15.19
C CYS A 122 9.42 13.39 -15.26
N GLN A 123 9.87 12.46 -14.42
CA GLN A 123 11.26 11.96 -14.39
C GLN A 123 11.49 10.84 -15.43
N ASN A 124 10.42 10.35 -16.06
CA ASN A 124 10.47 9.25 -17.03
C ASN A 124 11.21 8.02 -16.49
N VAL A 125 10.87 7.61 -15.26
CA VAL A 125 11.45 6.44 -14.59
C VAL A 125 10.50 5.25 -14.64
N ALA A 126 11.04 4.03 -14.50
CA ALA A 126 10.29 2.80 -14.74
C ALA A 126 9.26 2.51 -13.62
N SER A 127 9.55 2.88 -12.39
CA SER A 127 8.72 2.57 -11.23
C SER A 127 8.60 3.79 -10.31
N LEU A 128 7.56 3.83 -9.47
CA LEU A 128 7.43 4.80 -8.38
C LEU A 128 8.62 4.73 -7.40
N PHE A 129 9.23 3.55 -7.27
CA PHE A 129 10.42 3.34 -6.44
C PHE A 129 11.70 3.92 -7.05
N ASP A 130 11.69 4.26 -8.35
CA ASP A 130 12.83 4.85 -9.06
C ASP A 130 12.77 6.39 -9.06
N VAL A 131 11.70 6.98 -8.48
CA VAL A 131 11.62 8.42 -8.25
C VAL A 131 12.73 8.84 -7.27
N ASP A 132 13.38 9.95 -7.53
CA ASP A 132 14.60 10.42 -6.84
C ASP A 132 14.51 10.36 -5.31
N THR A 133 13.50 10.97 -4.71
CA THR A 133 13.32 10.98 -3.25
C THR A 133 13.07 9.59 -2.66
N VAL A 134 12.37 8.73 -3.37
CA VAL A 134 12.12 7.34 -2.96
C VAL A 134 13.37 6.49 -3.13
N MET A 135 14.09 6.68 -4.27
CA MET A 135 15.32 5.96 -4.56
C MET A 135 16.42 6.26 -3.52
N ASN A 136 16.51 7.49 -3.01
CA ASN A 136 17.44 7.81 -1.94
C ASN A 136 17.21 6.99 -0.67
N ILE A 137 15.94 6.73 -0.32
CA ILE A 137 15.59 5.83 0.79
C ILE A 137 15.97 4.39 0.44
N THR A 138 15.67 3.93 -0.77
CA THR A 138 16.05 2.59 -1.25
C THR A 138 17.57 2.38 -1.22
N HIS A 139 18.36 3.39 -1.62
CA HIS A 139 19.82 3.35 -1.53
C HIS A 139 20.31 3.21 -0.07
N LYS A 140 19.66 3.90 0.87
CA LYS A 140 19.98 3.74 2.29
C LYS A 140 19.66 2.35 2.81
N VAL A 141 18.54 1.78 2.40
CA VAL A 141 18.20 0.38 2.72
C VAL A 141 19.22 -0.58 2.11
N SER A 142 19.63 -0.36 0.86
CA SER A 142 20.67 -1.16 0.17
C SER A 142 22.00 -1.10 0.92
N GLU A 143 22.44 0.08 1.34
CA GLU A 143 23.65 0.26 2.15
C GLU A 143 23.61 -0.57 3.45
N LEU A 144 22.50 -0.50 4.17
CA LEU A 144 22.35 -1.17 5.46
C LEU A 144 22.18 -2.69 5.36
N THR A 145 21.62 -3.18 4.25
CA THR A 145 21.36 -4.63 4.03
C THR A 145 22.46 -5.32 3.23
N GLY A 146 23.28 -4.56 2.51
CA GLY A 146 24.26 -5.09 1.56
C GLY A 146 23.63 -5.65 0.28
N ALA A 147 22.31 -5.50 0.06
CA ALA A 147 21.62 -5.89 -1.16
C ALA A 147 21.62 -4.75 -2.17
N HIS A 148 21.81 -5.05 -3.45
CA HIS A 148 21.82 -4.05 -4.52
C HIS A 148 20.49 -4.05 -5.29
N TYR A 149 19.87 -2.88 -5.40
CA TYR A 149 18.67 -2.69 -6.19
C TYR A 149 18.96 -2.88 -7.69
N GLY A 150 18.11 -3.63 -8.39
CA GLY A 150 18.31 -4.01 -9.79
C GLY A 150 19.09 -5.33 -9.98
N GLU A 151 19.56 -5.97 -8.90
CA GLU A 151 20.33 -7.23 -8.99
C GLU A 151 19.43 -8.45 -9.24
N SER A 152 18.29 -8.50 -8.58
CA SER A 152 17.30 -9.55 -8.79
C SER A 152 15.90 -9.12 -8.34
N TYR A 153 14.87 -9.57 -9.06
CA TYR A 153 13.48 -9.26 -8.73
C TYR A 153 13.11 -9.53 -7.26
N LYS A 154 13.55 -10.68 -6.73
CA LYS A 154 13.23 -11.07 -5.34
C LYS A 154 13.85 -10.14 -4.29
N ARG A 155 15.09 -9.68 -4.53
CA ARG A 155 15.76 -8.69 -3.67
C ARG A 155 15.13 -7.31 -3.82
N ASP A 156 14.79 -6.92 -5.05
CA ASP A 156 14.13 -5.63 -5.33
C ASP A 156 12.78 -5.54 -4.64
N VAL A 157 11.98 -6.60 -4.63
CA VAL A 157 10.73 -6.66 -3.87
C VAL A 157 10.98 -6.39 -2.38
N SER A 158 11.98 -7.03 -1.78
CA SER A 158 12.31 -6.80 -0.37
C SER A 158 12.78 -5.38 -0.10
N LEU A 159 13.61 -4.80 -0.96
CA LEU A 159 14.08 -3.42 -0.85
C LEU A 159 12.92 -2.42 -0.98
N ARG A 160 12.00 -2.65 -1.93
CA ARG A 160 10.80 -1.83 -2.13
C ARG A 160 9.85 -1.90 -0.92
N VAL A 161 9.60 -3.09 -0.40
CA VAL A 161 8.76 -3.26 0.79
C VAL A 161 9.33 -2.51 1.98
N ILE A 162 10.62 -2.64 2.25
CA ILE A 162 11.28 -1.94 3.36
C ILE A 162 11.19 -0.43 3.15
N THR A 163 11.49 0.06 1.95
CA THR A 163 11.45 1.50 1.61
C THR A 163 10.05 2.09 1.83
N ASP A 164 9.02 1.44 1.28
CA ASP A 164 7.62 1.88 1.41
C ASP A 164 7.17 1.88 2.87
N HIS A 165 7.43 0.80 3.58
CA HIS A 165 6.95 0.63 4.94
C HIS A 165 7.65 1.53 5.95
N ILE A 166 8.97 1.75 5.82
CA ILE A 166 9.68 2.65 6.73
C ILE A 166 9.30 4.11 6.50
N ARG A 167 9.07 4.50 5.25
CA ARG A 167 8.56 5.83 4.92
C ARG A 167 7.18 6.03 5.53
N SER A 168 6.25 5.13 5.29
CA SER A 168 4.89 5.18 5.85
C SER A 168 4.90 5.18 7.38
N ALA A 169 5.68 4.30 8.01
CA ALA A 169 5.79 4.23 9.46
C ALA A 169 6.35 5.53 10.08
N THR A 170 7.32 6.15 9.43
CA THR A 170 7.90 7.43 9.88
C THR A 170 6.83 8.53 9.93
N PHE A 171 6.02 8.67 8.89
CA PHE A 171 4.91 9.63 8.85
C PHE A 171 3.81 9.29 9.84
N MET A 172 3.40 8.02 9.95
CA MET A 172 2.37 7.60 10.90
C MET A 172 2.75 7.93 12.35
N ILE A 173 4.01 7.72 12.74
CA ILE A 173 4.49 8.04 14.08
C ILE A 173 4.58 9.57 14.27
N CYS A 174 5.00 10.31 13.25
CA CYS A 174 5.00 11.77 13.26
C CYS A 174 3.58 12.31 13.55
N ASP A 175 2.56 11.69 12.98
CA ASP A 175 1.14 12.01 13.17
C ASP A 175 0.55 11.46 14.49
N GLY A 176 1.39 10.87 15.37
CA GLY A 176 1.00 10.43 16.71
C GLY A 176 0.46 9.01 16.79
N ILE A 177 0.61 8.18 15.76
CA ILE A 177 0.22 6.77 15.80
C ILE A 177 1.34 5.96 16.45
N LEU A 178 0.98 5.10 17.41
CA LEU A 178 1.91 4.19 18.07
C LEU A 178 1.57 2.73 17.75
N PRO A 179 2.57 1.83 17.67
CA PRO A 179 2.32 0.41 17.48
C PRO A 179 1.41 -0.16 18.56
N SER A 180 0.34 -0.83 18.17
CA SER A 180 -0.62 -1.46 19.08
C SER A 180 -1.19 -2.75 18.46
N ASN A 181 -2.08 -3.42 19.21
CA ASN A 181 -2.74 -4.64 18.73
C ASN A 181 -4.06 -4.37 18.00
N GLU A 182 -4.51 -3.12 17.96
CA GLU A 182 -5.81 -2.75 17.38
C GLU A 182 -5.74 -1.42 16.62
N GLY A 183 -6.71 -1.22 15.71
CA GLY A 183 -6.90 0.03 15.01
C GLY A 183 -5.68 0.45 14.17
N ARG A 184 -5.45 1.76 14.09
CA ARG A 184 -4.35 2.34 13.29
C ARG A 184 -2.97 1.88 13.75
N GLY A 185 -2.79 1.68 15.06
CA GLY A 185 -1.52 1.21 15.62
C GLY A 185 -1.19 -0.25 15.24
N TYR A 186 -2.21 -1.09 14.99
CA TYR A 186 -2.02 -2.42 14.43
C TYR A 186 -1.47 -2.35 13.00
N VAL A 187 -1.98 -1.43 12.17
CA VAL A 187 -1.47 -1.22 10.81
C VAL A 187 0.01 -0.83 10.85
N LEU A 188 0.38 0.13 11.72
CA LEU A 188 1.77 0.52 11.89
C LEU A 188 2.67 -0.65 12.32
N ARG A 189 2.23 -1.42 13.31
CA ARG A 189 2.95 -2.62 13.78
C ARG A 189 3.14 -3.64 12.67
N ARG A 190 2.11 -3.89 11.86
CA ARG A 190 2.15 -4.79 10.72
C ARG A 190 3.19 -4.33 9.68
N LEU A 191 3.22 -3.05 9.32
CA LEU A 191 4.19 -2.50 8.38
C LEU A 191 5.63 -2.69 8.90
N LEU A 192 5.90 -2.36 10.16
CA LEU A 192 7.24 -2.50 10.74
C LEU A 192 7.70 -3.97 10.80
N ARG A 193 6.82 -4.89 11.19
CA ARG A 193 7.15 -6.32 11.27
C ARG A 193 7.34 -6.94 9.90
N ARG A 194 6.54 -6.53 8.91
CA ARG A 194 6.74 -6.97 7.53
C ARG A 194 8.08 -6.46 6.98
N ALA A 195 8.43 -5.21 7.20
CA ALA A 195 9.73 -4.66 6.80
C ALA A 195 10.89 -5.39 7.49
N ALA A 196 10.78 -5.69 8.80
CA ALA A 196 11.79 -6.45 9.52
C ALA A 196 11.99 -7.87 8.97
N ARG A 197 10.90 -8.56 8.59
CA ARG A 197 10.99 -9.86 7.91
C ARG A 197 11.72 -9.74 6.57
N HIS A 198 11.40 -8.74 5.76
CA HIS A 198 12.11 -8.53 4.49
C HIS A 198 13.60 -8.23 4.70
N GLY A 199 13.97 -7.56 5.80
CA GLY A 199 15.36 -7.44 6.22
C GLY A 199 16.02 -8.80 6.47
N LYS A 200 15.32 -9.74 7.14
CA LYS A 200 15.80 -11.12 7.33
C LYS A 200 16.00 -11.84 5.99
N LEU A 201 15.11 -11.68 5.02
CA LEU A 201 15.24 -12.26 3.69
C LEU A 201 16.46 -11.72 2.93
N LEU A 202 16.90 -10.50 3.24
CA LEU A 202 18.13 -9.90 2.72
C LEU A 202 19.38 -10.25 3.53
N GLY A 203 19.24 -11.05 4.60
CA GLY A 203 20.35 -11.50 5.43
C GLY A 203 20.69 -10.62 6.64
N VAL A 204 19.88 -9.62 6.95
CA VAL A 204 20.09 -8.76 8.12
C VAL A 204 19.58 -9.44 9.37
N ASN A 205 20.44 -9.60 10.37
CA ASN A 205 20.13 -10.30 11.61
C ASN A 205 19.87 -9.38 12.80
N GLU A 206 20.18 -8.08 12.67
CA GLU A 206 20.02 -7.09 13.71
C GLU A 206 18.99 -6.03 13.34
N PRO A 207 18.37 -5.33 14.30
CA PRO A 207 17.52 -4.19 14.04
C PRO A 207 18.26 -3.10 13.25
N PHE A 208 17.64 -2.62 12.17
CA PHE A 208 18.25 -1.64 11.26
C PHE A 208 17.27 -0.59 10.72
N LEU A 209 15.96 -0.87 10.75
CA LEU A 209 14.93 0.02 10.18
C LEU A 209 15.02 1.44 10.74
N TYR A 210 15.26 1.55 12.04
CA TYR A 210 15.40 2.85 12.70
C TYR A 210 16.53 3.72 12.13
N LYS A 211 17.53 3.11 11.50
CA LYS A 211 18.66 3.82 10.85
C LYS A 211 18.29 4.46 9.52
N VAL A 212 17.15 4.05 8.94
CA VAL A 212 16.62 4.61 7.69
C VAL A 212 15.82 5.89 7.93
N VAL A 213 15.34 6.11 9.16
CA VAL A 213 14.50 7.27 9.53
C VAL A 213 15.15 8.59 9.17
N ASP A 214 16.45 8.73 9.39
CA ASP A 214 17.19 9.97 9.07
C ASP A 214 17.08 10.33 7.59
N THR A 215 17.21 9.35 6.70
CA THR A 215 17.05 9.56 5.26
C THR A 215 15.62 9.93 4.90
N VAL A 216 14.61 9.24 5.48
CA VAL A 216 13.19 9.60 5.25
C VAL A 216 12.91 11.03 5.68
N VAL A 217 13.43 11.45 6.83
CA VAL A 217 13.29 12.82 7.34
C VAL A 217 13.97 13.80 6.38
N HIS A 218 15.21 13.55 6.00
CA HIS A 218 15.97 14.42 5.10
C HIS A 218 15.24 14.67 3.77
N GLU A 219 14.69 13.63 3.17
CA GLU A 219 13.98 13.73 1.88
C GLU A 219 12.65 14.49 1.98
N ASN A 220 12.09 14.64 3.18
CA ASN A 220 10.73 15.19 3.36
C ASN A 220 10.66 16.41 4.28
N GLU A 221 11.69 16.73 5.07
CA GLU A 221 11.66 17.79 6.08
C GLU A 221 11.36 19.19 5.52
N GLY A 222 11.66 19.43 4.25
CA GLY A 222 11.38 20.70 3.59
C GLY A 222 9.90 21.02 3.45
N GLN A 223 9.06 19.99 3.29
CA GLN A 223 7.60 20.12 3.22
C GLN A 223 6.90 19.73 4.53
N TYR A 224 7.54 18.87 5.32
CA TYR A 224 7.04 18.33 6.58
C TYR A 224 8.04 18.56 7.71
N PRO A 225 8.20 19.81 8.20
CA PRO A 225 9.21 20.15 9.21
C PRO A 225 9.03 19.39 10.54
N ASP A 226 7.80 19.00 10.86
CA ASP A 226 7.48 18.19 12.05
C ASP A 226 8.28 16.87 12.09
N LEU A 227 8.63 16.31 10.94
CA LEU A 227 9.46 15.12 10.86
C LEU A 227 10.81 15.33 11.52
N LYS A 228 11.44 16.49 11.25
CA LYS A 228 12.72 16.86 11.86
C LYS A 228 12.62 17.09 13.35
N GLU A 229 11.59 17.79 13.77
CA GLU A 229 11.34 18.08 15.18
C GLU A 229 11.12 16.80 16.00
N LYS A 230 10.42 15.82 15.42
CA LYS A 230 10.07 14.54 16.07
C LYS A 230 11.01 13.40 15.76
N GLN A 231 12.08 13.62 14.98
CA GLN A 231 12.96 12.56 14.46
C GLN A 231 13.47 11.62 15.55
N SER A 232 13.97 12.15 16.67
CA SER A 232 14.49 11.33 17.77
C SER A 232 13.41 10.43 18.39
N TYR A 233 12.20 10.96 18.51
CA TYR A 233 11.02 10.20 19.01
C TYR A 233 10.64 9.09 18.03
N ILE A 234 10.51 9.40 16.74
CA ILE A 234 10.18 8.45 15.69
C ILE A 234 11.21 7.31 15.68
N THR A 235 12.49 7.65 15.66
CA THR A 235 13.58 6.66 15.68
C THR A 235 13.49 5.73 16.88
N LYS A 236 13.20 6.27 18.08
CA LYS A 236 13.03 5.48 19.30
C LYS A 236 11.85 4.51 19.22
N VAL A 237 10.71 4.97 18.71
CA VAL A 237 9.50 4.12 18.59
C VAL A 237 9.77 2.96 17.63
N ILE A 238 10.32 3.24 16.45
CA ILE A 238 10.63 2.22 15.45
C ILE A 238 11.65 1.22 16.01
N ARG A 239 12.73 1.72 16.61
CA ARG A 239 13.75 0.86 17.21
C ARG A 239 13.18 -0.06 18.29
N THR A 240 12.33 0.45 19.16
CA THR A 240 11.72 -0.34 20.23
C THR A 240 10.82 -1.46 19.67
N GLU A 241 9.99 -1.17 18.68
CA GLU A 241 9.13 -2.19 18.06
C GLU A 241 9.95 -3.23 17.29
N GLU A 242 10.98 -2.79 16.58
CA GLU A 242 11.90 -3.67 15.85
C GLU A 242 12.67 -4.60 16.80
N GLU A 243 13.24 -4.07 17.88
CA GLU A 243 13.93 -4.86 18.91
C GLU A 243 13.00 -5.86 19.60
N ASN A 244 11.76 -5.49 19.87
CA ASN A 244 10.76 -6.39 20.44
C ASN A 244 10.43 -7.55 19.50
N PHE A 245 10.25 -7.27 18.21
CA PHE A 245 10.00 -8.31 17.21
C PHE A 245 11.23 -9.16 16.93
N ALA A 246 12.43 -8.59 16.95
CA ALA A 246 13.69 -9.33 16.76
C ALA A 246 13.88 -10.47 17.77
N ARG A 247 13.30 -10.36 18.98
CA ARG A 247 13.38 -11.42 20.00
C ARG A 247 12.56 -12.66 19.65
N THR A 248 11.54 -12.53 18.84
CA THR A 248 10.58 -13.60 18.55
C THR A 248 10.61 -14.06 17.09
N ILE A 249 11.09 -13.24 16.16
CA ILE A 249 11.00 -13.51 14.72
C ILE A 249 11.67 -14.82 14.32
N ASP A 250 12.87 -15.10 14.80
CA ASP A 250 13.61 -16.31 14.44
C ASP A 250 12.91 -17.58 14.95
N GLY A 251 12.41 -17.51 16.19
CA GLY A 251 11.57 -18.58 16.77
C GLY A 251 10.28 -18.79 15.99
N GLY A 252 9.62 -17.69 15.61
CA GLY A 252 8.38 -17.72 14.83
C GLY A 252 8.59 -18.32 13.44
N ILE A 253 9.63 -17.92 12.72
CA ILE A 253 9.97 -18.49 11.40
C ILE A 253 10.24 -20.00 11.51
N ARG A 254 10.97 -20.43 12.52
CA ARG A 254 11.24 -21.86 12.74
C ARG A 254 9.95 -22.63 12.97
N ILE A 255 9.09 -22.15 13.86
CA ILE A 255 7.80 -22.80 14.15
C ILE A 255 6.88 -22.78 12.94
N TYR A 256 6.84 -21.67 12.19
CA TYR A 256 6.10 -21.60 10.93
C TYR A 256 6.55 -22.69 9.95
N ASN A 257 7.86 -22.87 9.76
CA ASN A 257 8.39 -23.88 8.85
C ASN A 257 8.05 -25.33 9.32
N GLU A 258 8.04 -25.59 10.62
CA GLU A 258 7.61 -26.88 11.17
C GLU A 258 6.12 -27.15 10.90
N MET A 259 5.26 -26.13 11.12
CA MET A 259 3.82 -26.20 10.81
C MET A 259 3.58 -26.39 9.31
N LEU A 260 4.28 -25.62 8.47
CA LEU A 260 4.18 -25.69 7.01
C LEU A 260 4.54 -27.11 6.51
N ALA A 261 5.63 -27.68 7.01
CA ALA A 261 6.04 -29.05 6.67
C ALA A 261 4.95 -30.06 7.05
N SER A 262 4.37 -29.94 8.23
CA SER A 262 3.26 -30.80 8.67
C SER A 262 2.02 -30.69 7.77
N HIS A 263 1.63 -29.48 7.36
CA HIS A 263 0.51 -29.27 6.42
C HIS A 263 0.80 -29.89 5.05
N LYS A 264 2.02 -29.70 4.53
CA LYS A 264 2.45 -30.28 3.24
C LYS A 264 2.49 -31.82 3.27
N GLU A 265 2.95 -32.42 4.35
CA GLU A 265 2.95 -33.88 4.53
C GLU A 265 1.53 -34.49 4.51
N LYS A 266 0.54 -33.74 4.99
CA LYS A 266 -0.88 -34.12 4.95
C LYS A 266 -1.55 -33.82 3.62
N GLY A 267 -0.86 -33.16 2.68
CA GLY A 267 -1.41 -32.72 1.40
C GLY A 267 -2.40 -31.57 1.53
N GLU A 268 -2.34 -30.81 2.61
CA GLU A 268 -3.19 -29.65 2.84
C GLU A 268 -2.71 -28.46 2.03
N THR A 269 -3.64 -27.68 1.48
CA THR A 269 -3.37 -26.44 0.72
C THR A 269 -3.75 -25.18 1.50
N VAL A 270 -4.31 -25.38 2.70
CA VAL A 270 -4.73 -24.31 3.59
C VAL A 270 -3.95 -24.41 4.90
N PHE A 271 -3.25 -23.35 5.26
CA PHE A 271 -2.59 -23.21 6.55
C PHE A 271 -3.64 -22.93 7.63
N SER A 272 -3.63 -23.68 8.73
CA SER A 272 -4.72 -23.62 9.70
C SER A 272 -4.79 -22.27 10.41
N GLY A 273 -6.02 -21.78 10.68
CA GLY A 273 -6.23 -20.56 11.44
C GLY A 273 -5.73 -20.68 12.90
N ALA A 274 -5.73 -21.88 13.46
CA ALA A 274 -5.19 -22.14 14.81
C ALA A 274 -3.66 -21.99 14.86
N ASP A 275 -2.95 -22.46 13.84
CA ASP A 275 -1.50 -22.29 13.71
C ASP A 275 -1.14 -20.82 13.45
N ALA A 276 -1.90 -20.14 12.59
CA ALA A 276 -1.76 -18.71 12.36
C ALA A 276 -2.00 -17.91 13.65
N PHE A 277 -3.01 -18.27 14.43
CA PHE A 277 -3.28 -17.65 15.73
C PHE A 277 -2.14 -17.86 16.73
N LYS A 278 -1.56 -19.06 16.79
CA LYS A 278 -0.40 -19.34 17.64
C LYS A 278 0.81 -18.51 17.26
N LEU A 279 1.06 -18.33 15.96
CA LEU A 279 2.13 -17.45 15.46
C LEU A 279 1.87 -15.97 15.84
N TYR A 280 0.63 -15.54 15.79
CA TYR A 280 0.23 -14.19 16.20
C TYR A 280 0.40 -13.99 17.70
N ASP A 281 -0.19 -14.86 18.53
CA ASP A 281 -0.26 -14.70 19.98
C ASP A 281 1.10 -14.87 20.66
N THR A 282 1.89 -15.86 20.21
CA THR A 282 3.16 -16.22 20.87
C THR A 282 4.37 -15.49 20.27
N PHE A 283 4.39 -15.32 18.95
CA PHE A 283 5.56 -14.80 18.25
C PHE A 283 5.34 -13.40 17.65
N GLY A 284 4.11 -12.88 17.75
CA GLY A 284 3.76 -11.55 17.26
C GLY A 284 3.73 -11.43 15.74
N PHE A 285 3.45 -12.53 15.01
CA PHE A 285 3.26 -12.51 13.55
C PHE A 285 1.87 -11.98 13.22
N PRO A 286 1.73 -10.80 12.60
CA PRO A 286 0.44 -10.37 12.06
C PRO A 286 -0.10 -11.41 11.07
N ILE A 287 -1.43 -11.57 11.01
CA ILE A 287 -2.05 -12.57 10.10
C ILE A 287 -1.61 -12.37 8.65
N ASP A 288 -1.53 -11.12 8.21
CA ASP A 288 -1.08 -10.78 6.85
C ASP A 288 0.35 -11.28 6.56
N LEU A 289 1.23 -11.24 7.56
CA LEU A 289 2.59 -11.76 7.43
C LEU A 289 2.59 -13.29 7.25
N THR A 290 1.76 -13.99 8.04
CA THR A 290 1.59 -15.44 7.91
C THR A 290 0.97 -15.79 6.56
N ALA A 291 -0.03 -15.02 6.10
CA ALA A 291 -0.66 -15.22 4.80
C ALA A 291 0.31 -15.01 3.64
N GLU A 292 1.15 -13.98 3.69
CA GLU A 292 2.21 -13.72 2.71
C GLU A 292 3.20 -14.90 2.64
N MET A 293 3.66 -15.37 3.80
CA MET A 293 4.58 -16.52 3.88
C MET A 293 3.92 -17.81 3.35
N ALA A 294 2.64 -18.02 3.63
CA ALA A 294 1.90 -19.18 3.11
C ALA A 294 1.72 -19.09 1.58
N ALA A 295 1.40 -17.92 1.06
CA ALA A 295 1.25 -17.68 -0.38
C ALA A 295 2.55 -17.90 -1.16
N GLU A 296 3.72 -17.56 -0.61
CA GLU A 296 5.03 -17.87 -1.19
C GLU A 296 5.23 -19.37 -1.41
N GLU A 297 4.53 -20.21 -0.62
CA GLU A 297 4.58 -21.66 -0.64
C GLU A 297 3.34 -22.29 -1.34
N GLY A 298 2.52 -21.47 -1.99
CA GLY A 298 1.33 -21.90 -2.72
C GLY A 298 0.15 -22.31 -1.83
N MET A 299 0.11 -21.84 -0.58
CA MET A 299 -0.96 -22.10 0.38
C MET A 299 -1.77 -20.83 0.67
N THR A 300 -3.02 -21.02 1.06
CA THR A 300 -3.86 -19.97 1.67
C THR A 300 -3.92 -20.15 3.18
N VAL A 301 -4.45 -19.17 3.91
CA VAL A 301 -4.66 -19.24 5.38
C VAL A 301 -6.16 -19.25 5.67
N ASP A 302 -6.59 -20.07 6.66
CA ASP A 302 -7.96 -20.05 7.18
C ASP A 302 -8.14 -18.82 8.10
N GLU A 303 -8.45 -17.68 7.48
CA GLU A 303 -8.64 -16.41 8.17
C GLU A 303 -9.91 -16.39 9.04
N ASP A 304 -10.96 -17.11 8.67
CA ASP A 304 -12.21 -17.20 9.43
C ASP A 304 -11.98 -17.90 10.79
N ALA A 305 -11.27 -19.01 10.78
CA ALA A 305 -10.87 -19.70 12.01
C ALA A 305 -9.95 -18.83 12.87
N PHE A 306 -9.02 -18.09 12.25
CA PHE A 306 -8.18 -17.13 12.96
C PHE A 306 -9.00 -16.03 13.65
N GLN A 307 -9.94 -15.41 12.93
CA GLN A 307 -10.81 -14.36 13.47
C GLN A 307 -11.70 -14.85 14.62
N SER A 308 -12.17 -16.08 14.53
CA SER A 308 -12.94 -16.72 15.60
C SER A 308 -12.10 -16.84 16.89
N LEU A 309 -10.84 -17.25 16.79
CA LEU A 309 -9.92 -17.35 17.93
C LEU A 309 -9.55 -15.97 18.49
N MET A 310 -9.37 -14.97 17.64
CA MET A 310 -9.15 -13.57 18.05
C MET A 310 -10.33 -13.03 18.85
N THR A 311 -11.56 -13.33 18.43
CA THR A 311 -12.79 -12.93 19.13
C THR A 311 -12.86 -13.58 20.52
N GLN A 312 -12.61 -14.88 20.60
CA GLN A 312 -12.57 -15.59 21.87
C GLN A 312 -11.50 -15.03 22.83
N GLN A 313 -10.33 -14.69 22.33
CA GLN A 313 -9.27 -14.07 23.12
C GLN A 313 -9.71 -12.70 23.70
N LYS A 314 -10.35 -11.87 22.87
CA LYS A 314 -10.88 -10.56 23.28
C LYS A 314 -11.97 -10.69 24.33
N GLU A 315 -12.85 -11.67 24.21
CA GLU A 315 -13.91 -11.95 25.19
C GLU A 315 -13.31 -12.37 26.54
N ARG A 316 -12.35 -13.31 26.55
CA ARG A 316 -11.64 -13.71 27.78
C ARG A 316 -10.92 -12.55 28.45
N ALA A 317 -10.30 -11.66 27.67
CA ALA A 317 -9.61 -10.49 28.20
C ALA A 317 -10.57 -9.42 28.79
N ARG A 318 -11.86 -9.43 28.39
CA ARG A 318 -12.89 -8.55 28.96
C ARG A 318 -13.52 -9.12 30.24
N GLU A 319 -13.48 -10.44 30.41
CA GLU A 319 -14.01 -11.14 31.56
C GLU A 319 -13.00 -11.22 32.73
N ALA A 320 -11.71 -10.98 32.46
CA ALA A 320 -10.63 -10.97 33.45
C ALA A 320 -10.35 -9.55 33.98
#